data_b030a500ef95ef8cef7015a1e4ec5fe3
#
_entry.id   b030a500ef95ef8cef7015a1e4ec5fe3
#
_cell.length_a   1.000
_cell.length_b   1.000
_cell.length_c   1.000
_cell.angle_alpha   90.00
_cell.angle_beta   90.00
_cell.angle_gamma   90.00
#
_symmetry.space_group_name_H-M   'P 1'
#
loop_
_entity.id
_entity.type
_entity.pdbx_description
1 polymer ?
#
loop_
_entity_poly.entity_id
_entity_poly.type
_entity_poly.pdbx_seq_one_letter_code
_entity_poly.pdbx_strand_id
1 'polypeptide(L)'
;MVRPLFLPLTLLGLLFSVRVWGYEFTHQTKNNNGLSYDGISAIMQDSRGFIWIGTYKGLNRYDGNTFKVYGMAEMGLDSDFVYSIVEDSEGNLWIGTDKGVCMYSYRQDRFIPLRTVSSEGSVITNKVTFITFEPDGRVWMLVNDQGCFAYDIHRGELHEWPYRKIGFSGFRKMLRCVDGDVWISRYHSNLYHADSSFREVHPVVLGAQSDFFEDDEIEGLFYAPDGSLLVASMKRGLSEVDPVAKRVEVLLALPENSLLQHAFLENDRNVWLSTSKGVWRYDLLTGESLCLRSDE
;
A
#
# COMPACT_ATOMS: atom_id res chain seq x y z
N MET A 1 -65.79 -39.28 -29.95
CA MET A 1 -64.45 -39.82 -29.86
C MET A 1 -63.47 -38.65 -29.88
N VAL A 2 -63.06 -38.19 -28.76
CA VAL A 2 -62.11 -37.10 -28.65
C VAL A 2 -60.84 -37.68 -28.07
N ARG A 3 -59.75 -37.62 -28.82
CA ARG A 3 -58.40 -38.06 -28.37
C ARG A 3 -57.75 -36.90 -27.60
N PRO A 4 -57.13 -37.12 -26.42
CA PRO A 4 -56.36 -36.10 -25.76
C PRO A 4 -54.92 -35.99 -26.37
N LEU A 5 -54.55 -34.75 -26.66
CA LEU A 5 -53.21 -34.38 -27.11
C LEU A 5 -52.26 -34.35 -25.90
N PHE A 6 -51.29 -35.23 -25.86
CA PHE A 6 -50.20 -35.17 -24.92
C PHE A 6 -49.15 -34.17 -25.42
N LEU A 7 -48.97 -33.05 -24.71
CA LEU A 7 -47.79 -32.18 -24.88
C LEU A 7 -46.64 -32.74 -24.02
N PRO A 8 -45.47 -32.91 -24.57
CA PRO A 8 -44.29 -33.23 -23.77
C PRO A 8 -43.78 -31.96 -23.02
N LEU A 9 -43.71 -32.08 -21.70
CA LEU A 9 -43.08 -31.09 -20.85
C LEU A 9 -41.55 -31.15 -21.12
N THR A 10 -41.04 -30.24 -21.94
CA THR A 10 -39.59 -30.02 -22.04
C THR A 10 -39.10 -29.29 -20.79
N LEU A 11 -38.45 -30.04 -19.93
CA LEU A 11 -37.72 -29.52 -18.75
C LEU A 11 -36.54 -28.68 -19.24
N LEU A 12 -36.72 -27.37 -19.27
CA LEU A 12 -35.64 -26.43 -19.56
C LEU A 12 -34.75 -26.35 -18.31
N GLY A 13 -33.74 -27.23 -18.28
CA GLY A 13 -32.67 -27.18 -17.27
C GLY A 13 -31.87 -25.91 -17.45
N LEU A 14 -32.11 -24.91 -16.62
CA LEU A 14 -31.24 -23.78 -16.42
C LEU A 14 -29.92 -24.30 -15.83
N LEU A 15 -28.95 -24.57 -16.69
CA LEU A 15 -27.57 -24.76 -16.31
C LEU A 15 -27.03 -23.41 -15.83
N PHE A 16 -27.19 -23.14 -14.56
CA PHE A 16 -26.34 -22.15 -13.89
C PHE A 16 -24.90 -22.67 -13.95
N SER A 17 -24.13 -22.18 -14.91
CA SER A 17 -22.69 -22.35 -14.88
C SER A 17 -22.16 -21.48 -13.73
N VAL A 18 -21.99 -22.08 -12.57
CA VAL A 18 -21.20 -21.49 -11.50
C VAL A 18 -19.79 -21.40 -12.05
N ARG A 19 -19.36 -20.23 -12.50
CA ARG A 19 -17.95 -19.98 -12.78
C ARG A 19 -17.23 -19.96 -11.43
N VAL A 20 -16.66 -21.08 -11.06
CA VAL A 20 -15.67 -21.12 -9.99
C VAL A 20 -14.43 -20.43 -10.56
N TRP A 21 -14.17 -19.21 -10.13
CA TRP A 21 -12.92 -18.53 -10.41
C TRP A 21 -11.87 -19.22 -9.52
N GLY A 22 -11.10 -20.14 -10.12
CA GLY A 22 -9.93 -20.69 -9.45
C GLY A 22 -8.81 -19.65 -9.49
N TYR A 23 -8.14 -19.44 -8.36
CA TYR A 23 -6.90 -18.67 -8.32
C TYR A 23 -5.76 -19.60 -8.72
N GLU A 24 -4.94 -19.19 -9.69
CA GLU A 24 -3.72 -19.88 -10.06
C GLU A 24 -2.54 -19.18 -9.39
N PHE A 25 -1.72 -19.93 -8.66
CA PHE A 25 -0.53 -19.43 -8.01
C PHE A 25 0.71 -19.73 -8.84
N THR A 26 1.49 -18.72 -9.15
CA THR A 26 2.81 -18.85 -9.74
C THR A 26 3.88 -18.33 -8.78
N HIS A 27 4.91 -19.12 -8.54
CA HIS A 27 6.03 -18.73 -7.69
C HIS A 27 7.14 -18.10 -8.51
N GLN A 28 7.39 -16.81 -8.25
CA GLN A 28 8.47 -16.04 -8.86
C GLN A 28 9.59 -15.90 -7.83
N THR A 29 10.76 -16.42 -8.12
CA THR A 29 11.93 -16.35 -7.22
C THR A 29 13.19 -15.96 -7.98
N LYS A 30 14.21 -15.52 -7.22
CA LYS A 30 15.54 -15.27 -7.76
C LYS A 30 16.10 -16.43 -8.59
N ASN A 31 15.82 -17.66 -8.19
CA ASN A 31 16.42 -18.85 -8.79
C ASN A 31 15.70 -19.34 -10.05
N ASN A 32 14.41 -19.06 -10.20
CA ASN A 32 13.63 -19.60 -11.33
C ASN A 32 13.32 -18.57 -12.42
N ASN A 33 13.15 -17.28 -12.09
CA ASN A 33 12.61 -16.31 -13.05
C ASN A 33 13.38 -15.00 -13.15
N GLY A 34 14.52 -14.86 -12.45
CA GLY A 34 15.39 -13.68 -12.59
C GLY A 34 15.01 -12.48 -11.72
N LEU A 35 14.20 -12.69 -10.70
CA LEU A 35 13.99 -11.68 -9.64
C LEU A 35 15.32 -11.36 -8.95
N SER A 36 15.61 -10.11 -8.67
CA SER A 36 16.92 -9.70 -8.11
C SER A 36 17.17 -10.26 -6.70
N TYR A 37 16.10 -10.42 -5.90
CA TYR A 37 16.15 -10.94 -4.54
C TYR A 37 14.77 -11.40 -4.06
N ASP A 38 14.70 -12.42 -3.21
CA ASP A 38 13.43 -12.99 -2.72
C ASP A 38 12.77 -12.15 -1.62
N GLY A 39 13.51 -11.25 -0.96
CA GLY A 39 12.97 -10.31 0.01
C GLY A 39 12.31 -9.12 -0.69
N ILE A 40 11.00 -9.16 -0.81
CA ILE A 40 10.18 -8.13 -1.45
C ILE A 40 9.75 -7.10 -0.39
N SER A 41 9.87 -5.82 -0.73
CA SER A 41 9.52 -4.69 0.12
C SER A 41 8.40 -3.81 -0.44
N ALA A 42 8.23 -3.83 -1.77
CA ALA A 42 7.17 -3.08 -2.45
C ALA A 42 6.72 -3.80 -3.73
N ILE A 43 5.44 -3.73 -4.04
CA ILE A 43 4.87 -4.20 -5.31
C ILE A 43 3.86 -3.18 -5.79
N MET A 44 3.88 -2.88 -7.08
CA MET A 44 2.93 -1.99 -7.74
C MET A 44 2.73 -2.40 -9.19
N GLN A 45 1.51 -2.35 -9.69
CA GLN A 45 1.25 -2.39 -11.12
C GLN A 45 1.08 -0.98 -11.65
N ASP A 46 1.83 -0.62 -12.70
CA ASP A 46 1.70 0.69 -13.33
C ASP A 46 0.54 0.73 -14.33
N SER A 47 0.19 1.93 -14.78
CA SER A 47 -0.90 2.18 -15.75
C SER A 47 -0.67 1.52 -17.10
N ARG A 48 0.54 1.05 -17.41
CA ARG A 48 0.92 0.31 -18.62
C ARG A 48 0.81 -1.21 -18.46
N GLY A 49 0.52 -1.67 -17.24
CA GLY A 49 0.37 -3.09 -16.91
C GLY A 49 1.66 -3.79 -16.47
N PHE A 50 2.80 -3.11 -16.42
CA PHE A 50 4.02 -3.69 -15.84
C PHE A 50 3.90 -3.83 -14.32
N ILE A 51 4.41 -4.92 -13.78
CA ILE A 51 4.51 -5.10 -12.34
C ILE A 51 5.92 -4.69 -11.89
N TRP A 52 5.98 -3.69 -11.02
CA TRP A 52 7.20 -3.21 -10.41
C TRP A 52 7.37 -3.80 -9.02
N ILE A 53 8.54 -4.35 -8.75
CA ILE A 53 8.85 -5.05 -7.50
C ILE A 53 10.12 -4.47 -6.91
N GLY A 54 9.98 -3.81 -5.77
CA GLY A 54 11.07 -3.37 -4.94
C GLY A 54 11.59 -4.51 -4.07
N THR A 55 12.90 -4.66 -4.03
CA THR A 55 13.56 -5.67 -3.21
C THR A 55 14.71 -5.05 -2.41
N TYR A 56 15.36 -5.84 -1.57
CA TYR A 56 16.58 -5.45 -0.86
C TYR A 56 17.82 -5.38 -1.77
N LYS A 57 17.67 -5.77 -3.06
CA LYS A 57 18.75 -5.77 -4.06
C LYS A 57 18.28 -5.29 -5.43
N GLY A 58 17.64 -4.14 -5.47
CA GLY A 58 17.24 -3.48 -6.69
C GLY A 58 15.73 -3.44 -6.93
N LEU A 59 15.39 -2.74 -7.98
CA LEU A 59 14.06 -2.59 -8.53
C LEU A 59 13.90 -3.51 -9.72
N ASN A 60 12.78 -4.24 -9.77
CA ASN A 60 12.47 -5.18 -10.84
C ASN A 60 11.23 -4.71 -11.59
N ARG A 61 11.25 -4.78 -12.91
CA ARG A 61 10.07 -4.61 -13.77
C ARG A 61 9.74 -5.93 -14.43
N TYR A 62 8.53 -6.42 -14.23
CA TYR A 62 8.02 -7.66 -14.82
C TYR A 62 6.99 -7.34 -15.90
N ASP A 63 7.15 -7.94 -17.08
CA ASP A 63 6.29 -7.74 -18.26
C ASP A 63 5.28 -8.87 -18.49
N GLY A 64 5.15 -9.79 -17.55
CA GLY A 64 4.37 -11.02 -17.68
C GLY A 64 5.21 -12.25 -18.04
N ASN A 65 6.43 -12.06 -18.54
CA ASN A 65 7.33 -13.15 -18.96
C ASN A 65 8.72 -13.06 -18.33
N THR A 66 9.31 -11.87 -18.30
CA THR A 66 10.70 -11.64 -17.89
C THR A 66 10.82 -10.48 -16.90
N PHE A 67 11.89 -10.55 -16.09
CA PHE A 67 12.27 -9.45 -15.21
C PHE A 67 13.39 -8.61 -15.83
N LYS A 68 13.22 -7.30 -15.84
CA LYS A 68 14.31 -6.34 -16.02
C LYS A 68 14.67 -5.76 -14.66
N VAL A 69 15.94 -5.93 -14.27
CA VAL A 69 16.47 -5.48 -12.97
C VAL A 69 17.18 -4.16 -13.14
N TYR A 70 16.97 -3.26 -12.18
CA TYR A 70 17.65 -1.96 -12.09
C TYR A 70 18.31 -1.86 -10.71
N GLY A 71 19.59 -1.58 -10.68
CA GLY A 71 20.37 -1.37 -9.46
C GLY A 71 20.61 0.12 -9.15
N MET A 72 21.41 0.39 -8.13
CA MET A 72 21.73 1.74 -7.68
C MET A 72 22.38 2.58 -8.79
N ALA A 73 23.20 1.97 -9.65
CA ALA A 73 23.89 2.68 -10.73
C ALA A 73 22.89 3.25 -11.75
N GLU A 74 21.88 2.45 -12.16
CA GLU A 74 20.83 2.89 -13.07
C GLU A 74 19.91 3.91 -12.42
N MET A 75 19.59 3.73 -11.12
CA MET A 75 18.73 4.65 -10.36
C MET A 75 19.46 5.96 -9.97
N GLY A 76 20.78 6.00 -10.08
CA GLY A 76 21.59 7.15 -9.70
C GLY A 76 21.55 7.45 -8.19
N LEU A 77 21.34 6.43 -7.38
CA LEU A 77 21.27 6.50 -5.92
C LEU A 77 22.36 5.63 -5.29
N ASP A 78 22.60 5.84 -4.01
CA ASP A 78 23.64 5.15 -3.24
C ASP A 78 23.10 3.89 -2.52
N SER A 79 21.97 3.34 -2.95
CA SER A 79 21.37 2.13 -2.39
C SER A 79 20.50 1.41 -3.39
N ASP A 80 20.56 0.08 -3.37
CA ASP A 80 19.66 -0.83 -4.08
C ASP A 80 18.39 -1.18 -3.29
N PHE A 81 18.32 -0.79 -2.03
CA PHE A 81 17.22 -1.18 -1.16
C PHE A 81 15.99 -0.30 -1.43
N VAL A 82 15.00 -0.83 -2.13
CA VAL A 82 13.74 -0.15 -2.46
C VAL A 82 12.71 -0.42 -1.37
N TYR A 83 12.04 0.63 -0.87
CA TYR A 83 11.00 0.51 0.17
C TYR A 83 9.60 0.85 -0.32
N SER A 84 9.48 1.74 -1.29
CA SER A 84 8.18 2.21 -1.74
C SER A 84 8.23 2.60 -3.21
N ILE A 85 7.13 2.37 -3.93
CA ILE A 85 6.96 2.70 -5.34
C ILE A 85 5.55 3.27 -5.51
N VAL A 86 5.41 4.37 -6.24
CA VAL A 86 4.10 4.93 -6.63
C VAL A 86 4.17 5.53 -8.02
N GLU A 87 3.07 5.51 -8.75
CA GLU A 87 2.91 6.18 -10.04
C GLU A 87 2.23 7.53 -9.85
N ASP A 88 2.74 8.60 -10.50
CA ASP A 88 2.09 9.90 -10.53
C ASP A 88 1.10 10.03 -11.70
N SER A 89 0.36 11.16 -11.75
CA SER A 89 -0.63 11.41 -12.81
C SER A 89 -0.04 11.57 -14.23
N GLU A 90 1.27 11.79 -14.32
CA GLU A 90 1.97 11.85 -15.61
C GLU A 90 2.51 10.47 -16.05
N GLY A 91 2.30 9.44 -15.23
CA GLY A 91 2.76 8.08 -15.42
C GLY A 91 4.25 7.89 -15.13
N ASN A 92 4.89 8.79 -14.38
CA ASN A 92 6.24 8.56 -13.88
C ASN A 92 6.17 7.76 -12.57
N LEU A 93 7.22 6.98 -12.29
CA LEU A 93 7.30 6.20 -11.06
C LEU A 93 8.24 6.85 -10.08
N TRP A 94 7.80 7.00 -8.84
CA TRP A 94 8.59 7.50 -7.73
C TRP A 94 9.04 6.34 -6.87
N ILE A 95 10.35 6.23 -6.66
CA ILE A 95 11.00 5.11 -5.98
C ILE A 95 11.73 5.61 -4.76
N GLY A 96 11.29 5.19 -3.59
CA GLY A 96 11.93 5.45 -2.31
C GLY A 96 12.89 4.35 -1.94
N THR A 97 14.11 4.73 -1.58
CA THR A 97 15.17 3.80 -1.20
C THR A 97 15.70 4.09 0.21
N ASP A 98 16.68 3.31 0.64
CA ASP A 98 17.41 3.55 1.89
C ASP A 98 18.25 4.84 1.86
N LYS A 99 18.52 5.40 0.68
CA LYS A 99 19.38 6.58 0.45
C LYS A 99 18.72 7.58 -0.53
N GLY A 100 17.49 7.97 -0.23
CA GLY A 100 16.78 8.99 -1.00
C GLY A 100 15.75 8.47 -1.99
N VAL A 101 15.41 9.31 -2.94
CA VAL A 101 14.32 9.11 -3.92
C VAL A 101 14.84 9.33 -5.33
N CYS A 102 14.37 8.51 -6.27
CA CYS A 102 14.45 8.81 -7.69
C CYS A 102 13.08 8.68 -8.37
N MET A 103 12.95 9.31 -9.51
CA MET A 103 11.80 9.19 -10.40
C MET A 103 12.23 8.46 -11.68
N TYR A 104 11.49 7.41 -12.09
CA TYR A 104 11.65 6.83 -13.42
C TYR A 104 10.70 7.53 -14.39
N SER A 105 11.26 8.22 -15.38
CA SER A 105 10.48 8.88 -16.42
C SER A 105 10.36 7.96 -17.63
N TYR A 106 9.15 7.49 -17.93
CA TYR A 106 8.88 6.74 -19.14
C TYR A 106 9.12 7.55 -20.42
N ARG A 107 8.87 8.86 -20.37
CA ARG A 107 9.13 9.75 -21.51
C ARG A 107 10.60 9.82 -21.88
N GLN A 108 11.49 9.73 -20.88
CA GLN A 108 12.94 9.83 -21.07
C GLN A 108 13.63 8.46 -21.01
N ASP A 109 12.90 7.39 -20.65
CA ASP A 109 13.39 6.03 -20.38
C ASP A 109 14.62 6.03 -19.44
N ARG A 110 14.56 6.80 -18.37
CA ARG A 110 15.65 6.91 -17.39
C ARG A 110 15.18 7.25 -15.99
N PHE A 111 16.04 6.94 -15.04
CA PHE A 111 15.90 7.37 -13.65
C PHE A 111 16.49 8.78 -13.46
N ILE A 112 15.82 9.58 -12.64
CA ILE A 112 16.19 10.96 -12.30
C ILE A 112 16.18 11.07 -10.79
N PRO A 113 17.36 11.11 -10.12
CA PRO A 113 17.43 11.30 -8.69
C PRO A 113 16.83 12.64 -8.26
N LEU A 114 16.00 12.64 -7.22
CA LEU A 114 15.44 13.86 -6.65
C LEU A 114 16.52 14.58 -5.83
N ARG A 115 17.03 15.68 -6.37
CA ARG A 115 18.07 16.52 -5.74
C ARG A 115 17.53 17.92 -5.40
N THR A 116 16.21 18.12 -5.49
CA THR A 116 15.57 19.41 -5.18
C THR A 116 15.80 19.74 -3.71
N VAL A 117 16.20 20.98 -3.45
CA VAL A 117 16.34 21.50 -2.09
C VAL A 117 14.95 21.88 -1.58
N SER A 118 14.63 21.45 -0.38
CA SER A 118 13.33 21.71 0.24
C SER A 118 13.17 23.16 0.72
N SER A 119 11.94 23.51 1.12
CA SER A 119 11.60 24.79 1.73
C SER A 119 12.42 25.12 3.01
N GLU A 120 12.92 24.09 3.68
CA GLU A 120 13.74 24.20 4.90
C GLU A 120 15.24 24.08 4.63
N GLY A 121 15.66 23.93 3.37
CA GLY A 121 17.06 23.86 2.96
C GLY A 121 17.67 22.45 2.94
N SER A 122 16.87 21.40 3.06
CA SER A 122 17.31 20.01 3.07
C SER A 122 17.24 19.36 1.68
N VAL A 123 18.01 18.28 1.50
CA VAL A 123 17.87 17.31 0.41
C VAL A 123 17.51 15.95 1.01
N ILE A 124 16.65 15.20 0.35
CA ILE A 124 16.28 13.85 0.82
C ILE A 124 17.45 12.90 0.59
N THR A 125 18.04 12.41 1.67
CA THR A 125 19.22 11.53 1.65
C THR A 125 19.07 10.30 2.53
N ASN A 126 18.06 10.29 3.40
CA ASN A 126 17.79 9.20 4.31
C ASN A 126 16.77 8.22 3.74
N LYS A 127 16.52 7.15 4.50
CA LYS A 127 15.58 6.10 4.18
C LYS A 127 14.17 6.66 3.98
N VAL A 128 13.61 6.43 2.80
CA VAL A 128 12.25 6.78 2.44
C VAL A 128 11.34 5.57 2.66
N THR A 129 10.62 5.58 3.76
CA THR A 129 9.81 4.42 4.20
C THR A 129 8.48 4.30 3.49
N PHE A 130 7.96 5.42 2.99
CA PHE A 130 6.67 5.49 2.35
C PHE A 130 6.60 6.62 1.34
N ILE A 131 5.96 6.36 0.19
CA ILE A 131 5.62 7.36 -0.82
C ILE A 131 4.16 7.17 -1.21
N THR A 132 3.42 8.27 -1.37
CA THR A 132 2.10 8.28 -1.96
C THR A 132 1.95 9.47 -2.91
N PHE A 133 1.08 9.31 -3.92
CA PHE A 133 0.73 10.37 -4.84
C PHE A 133 -0.72 10.79 -4.58
N GLU A 134 -0.95 12.08 -4.55
CA GLU A 134 -2.25 12.66 -4.29
C GLU A 134 -2.82 13.35 -5.55
N PRO A 135 -4.15 13.37 -5.70
CA PRO A 135 -4.80 14.00 -6.87
C PRO A 135 -4.49 15.48 -7.06
N ASP A 136 -3.99 16.15 -6.01
CA ASP A 136 -3.56 17.56 -6.07
C ASP A 136 -2.20 17.76 -6.77
N GLY A 137 -1.59 16.70 -7.29
CA GLY A 137 -0.31 16.72 -7.99
C GLY A 137 0.91 16.67 -7.09
N ARG A 138 0.76 16.24 -5.85
CA ARG A 138 1.85 16.11 -4.89
C ARG A 138 2.24 14.67 -4.64
N VAL A 139 3.55 14.44 -4.64
CA VAL A 139 4.18 13.20 -4.17
C VAL A 139 4.62 13.41 -2.73
N TRP A 140 3.95 12.73 -1.81
CA TRP A 140 4.26 12.77 -0.38
C TRP A 140 5.23 11.66 0.00
N MET A 141 6.17 11.98 0.85
CA MET A 141 7.27 11.08 1.24
C MET A 141 7.51 11.15 2.75
N LEU A 142 7.54 9.99 3.39
CA LEU A 142 7.96 9.86 4.77
C LEU A 142 9.43 9.43 4.81
N VAL A 143 10.27 10.26 5.41
CA VAL A 143 11.73 10.09 5.41
C VAL A 143 12.23 9.98 6.84
N ASN A 144 12.88 8.84 7.16
CA ASN A 144 13.42 8.59 8.49
C ASN A 144 14.40 9.70 8.90
N ASP A 145 14.25 10.17 10.14
CA ASP A 145 15.11 11.18 10.77
C ASP A 145 15.21 12.54 10.03
N GLN A 146 14.46 12.70 8.93
CA GLN A 146 14.31 13.99 8.27
C GLN A 146 12.91 14.57 8.45
N GLY A 147 11.85 13.81 8.17
CA GLY A 147 10.48 14.26 8.37
C GLY A 147 9.53 13.83 7.27
N CYS A 148 8.52 14.65 7.01
CA CYS A 148 7.58 14.52 5.90
C CYS A 148 7.92 15.51 4.80
N PHE A 149 7.85 15.07 3.55
CA PHE A 149 8.10 15.90 2.38
C PHE A 149 6.95 15.79 1.39
N ALA A 150 6.70 16.88 0.65
CA ALA A 150 5.79 16.88 -0.49
C ALA A 150 6.44 17.55 -1.69
N TYR A 151 6.56 16.82 -2.78
CA TYR A 151 7.05 17.35 -4.06
C TYR A 151 5.87 17.67 -4.96
N ASP A 152 5.75 18.93 -5.35
CA ASP A 152 4.76 19.40 -6.34
C ASP A 152 5.31 19.13 -7.74
N ILE A 153 4.69 18.18 -8.47
CA ILE A 153 5.18 17.77 -9.80
C ILE A 153 5.00 18.86 -10.86
N HIS A 154 4.07 19.79 -10.68
CA HIS A 154 3.80 20.87 -11.64
C HIS A 154 4.72 22.07 -11.43
N ARG A 155 5.11 22.36 -10.19
CA ARG A 155 5.98 23.48 -9.84
C ARG A 155 7.44 23.11 -9.70
N GLY A 156 7.73 21.83 -9.48
CA GLY A 156 9.08 21.35 -9.20
C GLY A 156 9.60 21.78 -7.81
N GLU A 157 8.69 22.05 -6.88
CA GLU A 157 9.00 22.54 -5.53
C GLU A 157 8.91 21.39 -4.51
N LEU A 158 9.85 21.37 -3.56
CA LEU A 158 9.88 20.41 -2.45
C LEU A 158 9.59 21.14 -1.15
N HIS A 159 8.47 20.80 -0.52
CA HIS A 159 8.11 21.28 0.81
C HIS A 159 8.54 20.26 1.85
N GLU A 160 8.94 20.75 3.03
CA GLU A 160 9.43 19.93 4.13
C GLU A 160 8.75 20.27 5.43
N TRP A 161 8.37 19.25 6.18
CA TRP A 161 7.99 19.32 7.59
C TRP A 161 9.00 18.51 8.40
N PRO A 162 10.08 19.13 8.93
CA PRO A 162 11.15 18.43 9.64
C PRO A 162 10.64 17.71 10.88
N TYR A 163 11.14 16.49 11.13
CA TYR A 163 10.72 15.72 12.31
C TYR A 163 10.86 16.49 13.64
N ARG A 164 11.83 17.37 13.74
CA ARG A 164 12.04 18.23 14.93
C ARG A 164 10.89 19.20 15.18
N LYS A 165 10.17 19.61 14.14
CA LYS A 165 8.95 20.44 14.24
C LYS A 165 7.72 19.59 14.51
N ILE A 166 7.67 18.38 13.97
CA ILE A 166 6.57 17.44 14.16
C ILE A 166 6.63 16.80 15.57
N GLY A 167 7.82 16.73 16.17
CA GLY A 167 8.04 16.22 17.53
C GLY A 167 8.33 14.71 17.62
N PHE A 168 8.34 13.96 16.51
CA PHE A 168 8.67 12.55 16.49
C PHE A 168 9.20 12.06 15.14
N SER A 169 9.87 10.90 15.15
CA SER A 169 10.40 10.19 13.99
C SER A 169 9.80 8.78 13.88
N GLY A 170 10.27 8.01 12.91
CA GLY A 170 9.84 6.61 12.75
C GLY A 170 8.49 6.46 12.05
N PHE A 171 8.18 7.33 11.14
CA PHE A 171 6.98 7.25 10.30
C PHE A 171 6.97 5.97 9.46
N ARG A 172 5.77 5.37 9.30
CA ARG A 172 5.61 4.13 8.54
C ARG A 172 4.59 4.25 7.42
N LYS A 173 3.38 4.70 7.70
CA LYS A 173 2.30 4.90 6.74
C LYS A 173 1.64 6.26 6.93
N MET A 174 1.05 6.74 5.87
CA MET A 174 0.29 7.98 5.86
C MET A 174 -0.95 7.82 4.97
N LEU A 175 -2.06 8.42 5.40
CA LEU A 175 -3.28 8.55 4.61
C LEU A 175 -3.82 9.97 4.78
N ARG A 176 -4.04 10.67 3.68
CA ARG A 176 -4.64 12.01 3.73
C ARG A 176 -6.16 11.93 3.77
N CYS A 177 -6.74 12.81 4.59
CA CYS A 177 -8.18 13.04 4.67
C CYS A 177 -8.64 13.97 3.53
N VAL A 178 -9.94 13.95 3.25
CA VAL A 178 -10.55 14.83 2.23
C VAL A 178 -10.41 16.30 2.60
N ASP A 179 -10.43 16.64 3.89
CA ASP A 179 -10.21 17.99 4.44
C ASP A 179 -8.74 18.42 4.44
N GLY A 180 -7.83 17.51 4.09
CA GLY A 180 -6.40 17.74 4.02
C GLY A 180 -5.62 17.32 5.27
N ASP A 181 -6.28 16.97 6.35
CA ASP A 181 -5.64 16.38 7.53
C ASP A 181 -5.05 15.00 7.20
N VAL A 182 -4.27 14.44 8.11
CA VAL A 182 -3.43 13.28 7.83
C VAL A 182 -3.49 12.26 8.96
N TRP A 183 -3.77 11.01 8.62
CA TRP A 183 -3.52 9.86 9.49
C TRP A 183 -2.09 9.39 9.30
N ILE A 184 -1.39 9.14 10.40
CA ILE A 184 0.01 8.71 10.38
C ILE A 184 0.19 7.54 11.32
N SER A 185 0.92 6.52 10.88
CA SER A 185 1.43 5.46 11.75
C SER A 185 2.94 5.57 11.96
N ARG A 186 3.41 5.02 13.08
CA ARG A 186 4.82 4.92 13.43
C ARG A 186 5.20 3.47 13.72
N TYR A 187 6.51 3.19 13.75
CA TYR A 187 7.02 1.92 14.24
C TYR A 187 6.66 1.72 15.73
N HIS A 188 6.15 0.55 16.07
CA HIS A 188 5.82 0.14 17.45
C HIS A 188 4.97 1.16 18.22
N SER A 189 4.01 1.78 17.54
CA SER A 189 3.22 2.85 18.16
C SER A 189 1.85 3.00 17.51
N ASN A 190 0.99 3.70 18.24
CA ASN A 190 -0.39 4.00 17.88
C ASN A 190 -0.54 4.75 16.54
N LEU A 191 -1.79 4.88 16.11
CA LEU A 191 -2.23 5.77 15.05
C LEU A 191 -2.21 7.22 15.56
N TYR A 192 -1.80 8.15 14.71
CA TYR A 192 -1.78 9.58 14.96
C TYR A 192 -2.64 10.30 13.93
N HIS A 193 -3.20 11.42 14.35
CA HIS A 193 -3.85 12.39 13.49
C HIS A 193 -3.06 13.71 13.51
N ALA A 194 -2.84 14.26 12.33
CA ALA A 194 -2.16 15.55 12.15
C ALA A 194 -3.03 16.49 11.32
N ASP A 195 -2.98 17.79 11.65
CA ASP A 195 -3.53 18.81 10.78
C ASP A 195 -2.74 18.90 9.46
N SER A 196 -3.33 19.48 8.42
CA SER A 196 -2.74 19.58 7.06
C SER A 196 -1.38 20.31 7.01
N SER A 197 -1.03 21.04 8.06
CA SER A 197 0.25 21.76 8.19
C SER A 197 1.26 21.04 9.09
N PHE A 198 0.90 19.91 9.68
CA PHE A 198 1.70 19.15 10.66
C PHE A 198 2.13 19.97 11.89
N ARG A 199 1.36 21.02 12.25
CA ARG A 199 1.63 21.80 13.45
C ARG A 199 1.10 21.13 14.70
N GLU A 200 -0.05 20.45 14.54
CA GLU A 200 -0.70 19.71 15.61
C GLU A 200 -0.73 18.23 15.22
N VAL A 201 -0.01 17.39 15.97
CA VAL A 201 0.04 15.95 15.77
C VAL A 201 -0.29 15.27 17.10
N HIS A 202 -1.39 14.55 17.13
CA HIS A 202 -1.90 13.91 18.32
C HIS A 202 -2.09 12.41 18.16
N PRO A 203 -1.80 11.61 19.20
CA PRO A 203 -2.18 10.20 19.19
C PRO A 203 -3.71 10.08 19.14
N VAL A 204 -4.20 9.12 18.40
CA VAL A 204 -5.62 8.81 18.31
C VAL A 204 -6.05 8.11 19.61
N VAL A 205 -6.98 8.71 20.34
CA VAL A 205 -7.52 8.17 21.60
C VAL A 205 -8.80 7.39 21.29
N LEU A 206 -8.76 6.07 21.52
CA LEU A 206 -9.88 5.16 21.26
C LEU A 206 -10.64 4.77 22.56
N GLY A 207 -10.78 5.69 23.48
CA GLY A 207 -11.50 5.48 24.74
C GLY A 207 -10.87 4.36 25.58
N ALA A 208 -11.64 3.34 25.96
CA ALA A 208 -11.15 2.18 26.70
C ALA A 208 -10.20 1.27 25.87
N GLN A 209 -10.07 1.53 24.58
CA GLN A 209 -9.21 0.81 23.62
C GLN A 209 -8.01 1.66 23.20
N SER A 210 -7.60 2.66 23.99
CA SER A 210 -6.50 3.59 23.64
C SER A 210 -5.21 2.88 23.27
N ASP A 211 -4.94 1.71 23.85
CA ASP A 211 -3.73 0.93 23.64
C ASP A 211 -3.90 -0.16 22.56
N PHE A 212 -5.00 -0.09 21.78
CA PHE A 212 -5.33 -1.13 20.81
C PHE A 212 -4.21 -1.37 19.78
N PHE A 213 -3.53 -0.31 19.31
CA PHE A 213 -2.41 -0.43 18.37
C PHE A 213 -1.04 -0.28 19.05
N GLU A 214 -0.98 -0.24 20.38
CA GLU A 214 0.30 -0.19 21.09
C GLU A 214 1.10 -1.47 20.85
N ASP A 215 2.39 -1.32 20.63
CA ASP A 215 3.31 -2.41 20.26
C ASP A 215 2.89 -3.22 19.01
N ASP A 216 2.05 -2.64 18.15
CA ASP A 216 1.69 -3.22 16.85
C ASP A 216 2.22 -2.35 15.70
N GLU A 217 2.34 -2.93 14.51
CA GLU A 217 2.76 -2.22 13.32
C GLU A 217 1.62 -2.11 12.34
N ILE A 218 1.30 -0.87 11.95
CA ILE A 218 0.26 -0.60 10.94
C ILE A 218 0.87 -0.74 9.55
N GLU A 219 0.34 -1.69 8.78
CA GLU A 219 0.78 -2.04 7.44
C GLU A 219 -0.10 -1.46 6.32
N GLY A 220 -1.29 -1.00 6.66
CA GLY A 220 -2.21 -0.35 5.73
C GLY A 220 -3.13 0.63 6.41
N LEU A 221 -3.39 1.74 5.73
CA LEU A 221 -4.39 2.74 6.07
C LEU A 221 -5.21 3.02 4.82
N PHE A 222 -6.53 2.94 4.92
CA PHE A 222 -7.44 3.12 3.79
C PHE A 222 -8.72 3.82 4.24
N TYR A 223 -9.44 4.43 3.29
CA TYR A 223 -10.85 4.75 3.48
C TYR A 223 -11.72 3.69 2.81
N ALA A 224 -12.72 3.20 3.54
CA ALA A 224 -13.79 2.43 2.94
C ALA A 224 -14.70 3.36 2.09
N PRO A 225 -15.53 2.82 1.20
CA PRO A 225 -16.44 3.62 0.35
C PRO A 225 -17.42 4.51 1.12
N ASP A 226 -17.76 4.14 2.34
CA ASP A 226 -18.61 4.92 3.25
C ASP A 226 -17.85 6.02 4.02
N GLY A 227 -16.52 6.10 3.82
CA GLY A 227 -15.63 7.07 4.47
C GLY A 227 -15.08 6.62 5.81
N SER A 228 -15.38 5.41 6.28
CA SER A 228 -14.79 4.87 7.50
C SER A 228 -13.28 4.61 7.34
N LEU A 229 -12.52 4.78 8.42
CA LEU A 229 -11.08 4.55 8.44
C LEU A 229 -10.77 3.08 8.70
N LEU A 230 -10.13 2.44 7.74
CA LEU A 230 -9.64 1.06 7.85
C LEU A 230 -8.16 1.05 8.21
N VAL A 231 -7.82 0.27 9.22
CA VAL A 231 -6.46 0.08 9.71
C VAL A 231 -6.11 -1.40 9.65
N ALA A 232 -5.09 -1.73 8.86
CA ALA A 232 -4.55 -3.07 8.79
C ALA A 232 -3.25 -3.13 9.60
N SER A 233 -3.22 -3.93 10.68
CA SER A 233 -2.07 -4.03 11.58
C SER A 233 -1.48 -5.44 11.65
N MET A 234 -0.19 -5.52 11.96
CA MET A 234 0.61 -6.74 11.86
C MET A 234 0.03 -7.88 12.72
N LYS A 235 -0.37 -7.59 13.95
CA LYS A 235 -0.81 -8.59 14.91
C LYS A 235 -2.33 -8.79 14.92
N ARG A 236 -3.11 -7.75 14.61
CA ARG A 236 -4.57 -7.75 14.82
C ARG A 236 -5.38 -7.92 13.56
N GLY A 237 -4.76 -7.75 12.37
CA GLY A 237 -5.43 -7.88 11.08
C GLY A 237 -6.12 -6.59 10.64
N LEU A 238 -7.34 -6.69 10.13
CA LEU A 238 -8.12 -5.56 9.62
C LEU A 238 -9.11 -5.07 10.66
N SER A 239 -9.07 -3.78 10.93
CA SER A 239 -9.98 -3.10 11.87
C SER A 239 -10.57 -1.85 11.23
N GLU A 240 -11.80 -1.52 11.62
CA GLU A 240 -12.42 -0.22 11.37
C GLU A 240 -12.23 0.68 12.59
N VAL A 241 -11.84 1.91 12.37
CA VAL A 241 -11.60 2.91 13.41
C VAL A 241 -12.57 4.08 13.25
N ASP A 242 -13.34 4.35 14.27
CA ASP A 242 -14.15 5.56 14.40
C ASP A 242 -13.49 6.50 15.43
N PRO A 243 -12.76 7.51 14.98
CA PRO A 243 -12.06 8.43 15.88
C PRO A 243 -13.01 9.38 16.63
N VAL A 244 -14.21 9.63 16.10
CA VAL A 244 -15.22 10.51 16.71
C VAL A 244 -15.92 9.76 17.84
N ALA A 245 -16.41 8.54 17.58
CA ALA A 245 -16.99 7.68 18.61
C ALA A 245 -15.93 7.05 19.53
N LYS A 246 -14.64 7.23 19.21
CA LYS A 246 -13.49 6.67 19.93
C LYS A 246 -13.58 5.14 20.06
N ARG A 247 -13.89 4.49 18.96
CA ARG A 247 -14.13 3.05 18.90
C ARG A 247 -13.27 2.39 17.83
N VAL A 248 -12.87 1.16 18.09
CA VAL A 248 -12.27 0.27 17.10
C VAL A 248 -13.04 -1.04 17.05
N GLU A 249 -13.31 -1.53 15.85
CA GLU A 249 -13.95 -2.82 15.60
C GLU A 249 -13.06 -3.68 14.71
N VAL A 250 -12.82 -4.92 15.13
CA VAL A 250 -12.02 -5.87 14.33
C VAL A 250 -12.93 -6.50 13.27
N LEU A 251 -12.67 -6.21 11.99
CA LEU A 251 -13.40 -6.77 10.87
C LEU A 251 -12.88 -8.17 10.48
N LEU A 252 -11.56 -8.34 10.50
CA LEU A 252 -10.89 -9.62 10.22
C LEU A 252 -9.71 -9.81 11.17
N ALA A 253 -9.88 -10.70 12.15
CA ALA A 253 -8.79 -11.14 13.00
C ALA A 253 -7.91 -12.17 12.30
N LEU A 254 -6.60 -12.04 12.41
CA LEU A 254 -5.66 -13.02 11.87
C LEU A 254 -5.55 -14.24 12.80
N PRO A 255 -5.31 -15.45 12.24
CA PRO A 255 -5.03 -16.64 13.03
C PRO A 255 -3.80 -16.46 13.93
N GLU A 256 -3.74 -17.23 15.02
CA GLU A 256 -2.57 -17.25 15.91
C GLU A 256 -1.25 -17.44 15.14
N ASN A 257 -0.24 -16.67 15.51
CA ASN A 257 1.08 -16.68 14.89
C ASN A 257 1.06 -16.35 13.38
N SER A 258 0.02 -15.69 12.89
CA SER A 258 -0.02 -15.09 11.57
C SER A 258 0.32 -13.61 11.69
N LEU A 259 1.28 -13.14 10.93
CA LEU A 259 1.71 -11.75 10.94
C LEU A 259 1.37 -11.12 9.59
N LEU A 260 0.67 -10.00 9.61
CA LEU A 260 0.43 -9.20 8.41
C LEU A 260 1.74 -8.55 7.96
N GLN A 261 2.01 -8.63 6.67
CA GLN A 261 3.19 -8.04 6.05
C GLN A 261 2.83 -6.85 5.16
N HIS A 262 1.67 -6.92 4.51
CA HIS A 262 1.19 -5.85 3.63
C HIS A 262 -0.32 -5.94 3.50
N ALA A 263 -0.97 -4.78 3.27
CA ALA A 263 -2.39 -4.69 2.97
C ALA A 263 -2.63 -3.77 1.77
N PHE A 264 -3.65 -4.08 1.00
CA PHE A 264 -4.01 -3.37 -0.23
C PHE A 264 -5.53 -3.33 -0.39
N LEU A 265 -6.08 -2.17 -0.73
CA LEU A 265 -7.50 -2.01 -1.05
C LEU A 265 -7.70 -2.05 -2.57
N GLU A 266 -8.48 -3.04 -3.03
CA GLU A 266 -8.81 -3.25 -4.44
C GLU A 266 -10.23 -2.76 -4.74
N ASN A 267 -10.37 -1.86 -5.71
CA ASN A 267 -11.65 -1.39 -6.26
C ASN A 267 -12.65 -0.94 -5.19
N ASP A 268 -12.19 -0.28 -4.13
CA ASP A 268 -12.99 0.21 -3.00
C ASP A 268 -13.88 -0.86 -2.34
N ARG A 269 -13.58 -2.14 -2.55
CA ARG A 269 -14.41 -3.25 -2.08
C ARG A 269 -13.64 -4.33 -1.35
N ASN A 270 -12.53 -4.80 -1.93
CA ASN A 270 -11.78 -5.91 -1.37
C ASN A 270 -10.52 -5.43 -0.68
N VAL A 271 -10.34 -5.79 0.57
CA VAL A 271 -9.07 -5.61 1.26
C VAL A 271 -8.28 -6.90 1.18
N TRP A 272 -7.11 -6.83 0.55
CA TRP A 272 -6.17 -7.94 0.47
C TRP A 272 -5.12 -7.79 1.58
N LEU A 273 -4.86 -8.87 2.28
CA LEU A 273 -3.90 -8.91 3.38
C LEU A 273 -2.91 -10.05 3.12
N SER A 274 -1.66 -9.69 2.85
CA SER A 274 -0.56 -10.64 2.74
C SER A 274 -0.04 -10.97 4.13
N THR A 275 -0.06 -12.24 4.49
CA THR A 275 0.39 -12.70 5.82
C THR A 275 1.45 -13.78 5.72
N SER A 276 2.10 -14.09 6.83
CA SER A 276 3.05 -15.20 6.92
C SER A 276 2.42 -16.60 6.72
N LYS A 277 1.07 -16.68 6.66
CA LYS A 277 0.32 -17.95 6.54
C LYS A 277 -0.66 -17.96 5.36
N GLY A 278 -0.47 -17.11 4.37
CA GLY A 278 -1.30 -17.02 3.17
C GLY A 278 -1.83 -15.61 2.92
N VAL A 279 -2.60 -15.48 1.86
CA VAL A 279 -3.19 -14.21 1.43
C VAL A 279 -4.67 -14.23 1.74
N TRP A 280 -5.14 -13.24 2.47
CA TRP A 280 -6.55 -13.07 2.79
C TRP A 280 -7.19 -12.03 1.89
N ARG A 281 -8.42 -12.28 1.48
CA ARG A 281 -9.30 -11.28 0.88
C ARG A 281 -10.50 -11.07 1.79
N TYR A 282 -10.79 -9.83 2.12
CA TYR A 282 -11.97 -9.42 2.89
C TYR A 282 -12.85 -8.53 2.00
N ASP A 283 -14.12 -8.90 1.85
CA ASP A 283 -15.12 -8.13 1.08
C ASP A 283 -15.83 -7.15 2.03
N LEU A 284 -15.60 -5.86 1.85
CA LEU A 284 -16.17 -4.79 2.70
C LEU A 284 -17.70 -4.71 2.63
N LEU A 285 -18.31 -5.17 1.51
CA LEU A 285 -19.76 -5.12 1.34
C LEU A 285 -20.47 -6.26 2.06
N THR A 286 -19.90 -7.47 2.01
CA THR A 286 -20.54 -8.69 2.54
C THR A 286 -20.00 -9.11 3.91
N GLY A 287 -18.82 -8.61 4.31
CA GLY A 287 -18.11 -9.06 5.49
C GLY A 287 -17.48 -10.46 5.34
N GLU A 288 -17.53 -11.04 4.14
CA GLU A 288 -16.95 -12.37 3.90
C GLU A 288 -15.45 -12.31 3.73
N SER A 289 -14.77 -13.32 4.25
CA SER A 289 -13.32 -13.46 4.08
C SER A 289 -12.97 -14.79 3.43
N LEU A 290 -11.90 -14.78 2.63
CA LEU A 290 -11.33 -15.94 1.96
C LEU A 290 -9.82 -15.96 2.21
N CYS A 291 -9.29 -17.11 2.66
CA CYS A 291 -7.85 -17.34 2.78
C CYS A 291 -7.36 -18.18 1.60
N LEU A 292 -6.36 -17.68 0.91
CA LEU A 292 -5.68 -18.36 -0.20
C LEU A 292 -4.32 -18.85 0.27
N ARG A 293 -4.03 -20.14 0.07
CA ARG A 293 -2.74 -20.77 0.39
C ARG A 293 -2.20 -21.49 -0.84
N SER A 294 -0.89 -21.57 -0.95
CA SER A 294 -0.21 -22.16 -2.11
C SER A 294 -0.14 -23.70 -2.08
N ASP A 295 -0.53 -24.32 -1.01
CA ASP A 295 -0.43 -25.75 -0.73
C ASP A 295 -1.81 -26.47 -0.71
N GLU A 296 -2.86 -25.77 -1.13
CA GLU A 296 -4.22 -26.33 -1.29
C GLU A 296 -4.67 -26.43 -2.74
#